data_b605bfae04b527851985349ad724f86a
#
_entry.id   b605bfae04b527851985349ad724f86a
#
_cell.length_a   1.000
_cell.length_b   1.000
_cell.length_c   1.000
_cell.angle_alpha   90.00
_cell.angle_beta   90.00
_cell.angle_gamma   90.00
#
_symmetry.space_group_name_H-M   'P 1'
#
loop_
_entity.id
_entity.type
_entity.pdbx_description
1 polymer ?
#
loop_
_entity_poly.entity_id
_entity_poly.type
_entity_poly.pdbx_seq_one_letter_code
_entity_poly.pdbx_strand_id
1 'polypeptide(L)'
;MKYAYQIQKMYEEMSMEFCELNQMKKGVLRIGVTERMGSLLLPQVLERFRTKYPNIQLDIVEKGGVDLEEMLAKGGLDMALVSLPLKYPSLPSHVFYEDPFLIAVPKDHPMNEVWKEKEALPVTVLKGQELLLTRRFKKTRLIAEQILEPLKGDYRIITESYSIETIIRLAAENMGISLVPEIYAKAYDCGDRLQYYRIENCPVTWKWAVVFSSDPQNLTRPSKELYKILSLIHFPV
;
A
#
# COMPACT_ATOMS: atom_id res chain seq x y z
N MET A 1 29.59 -1.83 8.19
CA MET A 1 28.24 -2.41 8.38
C MET A 1 27.66 -3.03 7.12
N LYS A 2 27.71 -2.41 5.91
CA LYS A 2 27.15 -2.96 4.66
C LYS A 2 27.66 -4.38 4.31
N TYR A 3 28.98 -4.60 4.39
CA TYR A 3 29.57 -5.91 4.06
C TYR A 3 29.26 -7.00 5.10
N ALA A 4 29.19 -6.67 6.38
CA ALA A 4 28.81 -7.62 7.43
C ALA A 4 27.36 -8.12 7.20
N TYR A 5 26.46 -7.25 6.82
CA TYR A 5 25.08 -7.59 6.48
C TYR A 5 24.99 -8.48 5.24
N GLN A 6 25.81 -8.20 4.22
CA GLN A 6 25.86 -9.01 3.00
C GLN A 6 26.42 -10.41 3.28
N ILE A 7 27.46 -10.54 4.10
CA ILE A 7 28.03 -11.84 4.49
C ILE A 7 27.04 -12.66 5.30
N GLN A 8 26.36 -12.04 6.26
CA GLN A 8 25.33 -12.72 7.05
C GLN A 8 24.18 -13.19 6.16
N LYS A 9 23.73 -12.38 5.21
CA LYS A 9 22.68 -12.75 4.25
C LYS A 9 23.11 -13.90 3.34
N MET A 10 24.33 -13.88 2.79
CA MET A 10 24.88 -15.00 2.00
C MET A 10 24.94 -16.29 2.81
N TYR A 11 25.34 -16.21 4.08
CA TYR A 11 25.37 -17.38 4.96
C TYR A 11 23.96 -17.93 5.21
N GLU A 12 22.97 -17.07 5.41
CA GLU A 12 21.57 -17.47 5.61
C GLU A 12 20.97 -18.07 4.33
N GLU A 13 21.24 -17.47 3.15
CA GLU A 13 20.84 -17.99 1.84
C GLU A 13 21.45 -19.37 1.57
N MET A 14 22.75 -19.54 1.80
CA MET A 14 23.45 -20.82 1.68
C MET A 14 22.92 -21.86 2.66
N SER A 15 22.60 -21.45 3.89
CA SER A 15 21.99 -22.33 4.90
C SER A 15 20.58 -22.75 4.51
N MET A 16 19.79 -21.86 3.89
CA MET A 16 18.46 -22.21 3.36
C MET A 16 18.56 -23.20 2.20
N GLU A 17 19.46 -22.99 1.24
CA GLU A 17 19.68 -23.92 0.13
C GLU A 17 20.17 -25.30 0.62
N PHE A 18 21.06 -25.32 1.61
CA PHE A 18 21.54 -26.56 2.22
C PHE A 18 20.43 -27.31 2.99
N CYS A 19 19.55 -26.57 3.65
CA CYS A 19 18.38 -27.14 4.32
C CYS A 19 17.33 -27.65 3.31
N GLU A 20 17.18 -27.02 2.15
CA GLU A 20 16.32 -27.48 1.06
C GLU A 20 16.81 -28.80 0.47
N LEU A 21 18.12 -28.95 0.25
CA LEU A 21 18.75 -30.20 -0.19
C LEU A 21 18.56 -31.36 0.80
N ASN A 22 18.53 -31.05 2.11
CA ASN A 22 18.36 -32.04 3.18
C ASN A 22 16.90 -32.24 3.64
N GLN A 23 15.90 -31.77 2.89
CA GLN A 23 14.48 -31.77 3.28
C GLN A 23 14.17 -31.03 4.62
N MET A 24 15.14 -30.31 5.17
CA MET A 24 14.97 -29.51 6.37
C MET A 24 14.60 -28.06 5.98
N LYS A 25 13.33 -27.79 5.82
CA LYS A 25 12.77 -26.46 5.49
C LYS A 25 12.88 -25.52 6.71
N LYS A 26 14.09 -25.10 7.07
CA LYS A 26 14.34 -24.12 8.16
C LYS A 26 15.02 -22.87 7.58
N GLY A 27 14.67 -21.70 8.10
CA GLY A 27 15.28 -20.44 7.72
C GLY A 27 14.46 -19.25 8.22
N VAL A 28 14.95 -18.04 7.96
CA VAL A 28 14.26 -16.80 8.28
C VAL A 28 13.92 -16.08 6.98
N LEU A 29 12.68 -15.65 6.82
CA LEU A 29 12.24 -14.79 5.74
C LEU A 29 11.88 -13.41 6.31
N ARG A 30 12.63 -12.37 5.93
CA ARG A 30 12.46 -11.00 6.41
C ARG A 30 11.59 -10.20 5.44
N ILE A 31 10.42 -9.81 5.90
CA ILE A 31 9.40 -9.13 5.12
C ILE A 31 9.17 -7.74 5.69
N GLY A 32 9.46 -6.71 4.90
CA GLY A 32 9.06 -5.34 5.20
C GLY A 32 7.63 -5.08 4.74
N VAL A 33 6.85 -4.37 5.54
CA VAL A 33 5.50 -3.97 5.16
C VAL A 33 5.12 -2.64 5.80
N THR A 34 4.32 -1.84 5.12
CA THR A 34 3.74 -0.66 5.79
C THR A 34 2.58 -1.11 6.69
N GLU A 35 2.44 -0.47 7.86
CA GLU A 35 1.46 -0.85 8.89
C GLU A 35 0.06 -1.16 8.32
N ARG A 36 -0.47 -0.27 7.48
CA ARG A 36 -1.82 -0.43 6.89
C ARG A 36 -1.91 -1.59 5.90
N MET A 37 -0.90 -1.75 5.09
CA MET A 37 -0.84 -2.88 4.15
C MET A 37 -0.65 -4.19 4.90
N GLY A 38 0.16 -4.19 5.96
CA GLY A 38 0.38 -5.35 6.81
C GLY A 38 -0.91 -5.86 7.43
N SER A 39 -1.68 -4.98 8.06
CA SER A 39 -2.94 -5.36 8.71
C SER A 39 -3.99 -5.92 7.73
N LEU A 40 -3.99 -5.46 6.48
CA LEU A 40 -4.94 -5.93 5.46
C LEU A 40 -4.49 -7.23 4.77
N LEU A 41 -3.18 -7.39 4.54
CA LEU A 41 -2.65 -8.48 3.70
C LEU A 41 -2.10 -9.67 4.47
N LEU A 42 -1.29 -9.38 5.50
CA LEU A 42 -0.49 -10.43 6.13
C LEU A 42 -1.32 -11.58 6.71
N PRO A 43 -2.50 -11.36 7.32
CA PRO A 43 -3.29 -12.48 7.84
C PRO A 43 -3.58 -13.54 6.77
N GLN A 44 -4.04 -13.13 5.60
CA GLN A 44 -4.41 -14.05 4.51
C GLN A 44 -3.18 -14.65 3.81
N VAL A 45 -2.13 -13.84 3.61
CA VAL A 45 -0.90 -14.26 2.95
C VAL A 45 -0.16 -15.28 3.79
N LEU A 46 0.02 -14.98 5.08
CA LEU A 46 0.86 -15.77 5.98
C LEU A 46 0.19 -17.09 6.40
N GLU A 47 -1.12 -17.12 6.50
CA GLU A 47 -1.86 -18.37 6.70
C GLU A 47 -1.52 -19.40 5.61
N ARG A 48 -1.66 -18.99 4.33
CA ARG A 48 -1.33 -19.85 3.18
C ARG A 48 0.15 -20.22 3.13
N PHE A 49 1.02 -19.26 3.41
CA PHE A 49 2.47 -19.49 3.41
C PHE A 49 2.88 -20.50 4.49
N ARG A 50 2.42 -20.34 5.73
CA ARG A 50 2.77 -21.22 6.86
C ARG A 50 2.29 -22.65 6.67
N THR A 51 1.17 -22.86 6.00
CA THR A 51 0.69 -24.20 5.65
C THR A 51 1.73 -24.96 4.82
N LYS A 52 2.42 -24.28 3.91
CA LYS A 52 3.41 -24.88 3.00
C LYS A 52 4.83 -24.87 3.59
N TYR A 53 5.16 -23.87 4.41
CA TYR A 53 6.48 -23.66 5.02
C TYR A 53 6.39 -23.48 6.54
N PRO A 54 5.94 -24.51 7.30
CA PRO A 54 5.69 -24.39 8.74
C PRO A 54 6.96 -24.10 9.56
N ASN A 55 8.14 -24.47 9.06
CA ASN A 55 9.42 -24.34 9.75
C ASN A 55 10.20 -23.07 9.34
N ILE A 56 9.68 -22.24 8.43
CA ILE A 56 10.28 -20.95 8.10
C ILE A 56 9.84 -19.93 9.15
N GLN A 57 10.80 -19.33 9.81
CA GLN A 57 10.55 -18.20 10.70
C GLN A 57 10.26 -16.95 9.84
N LEU A 58 9.18 -16.27 10.17
CA LEU A 58 8.83 -14.99 9.53
C LEU A 58 9.27 -13.85 10.44
N ASP A 59 10.11 -12.97 9.92
CA ASP A 59 10.52 -11.73 10.57
C ASP A 59 9.83 -10.57 9.83
N ILE A 60 8.82 -9.99 10.49
CA ILE A 60 7.99 -8.93 9.90
C ILE A 60 8.45 -7.59 10.44
N VAL A 61 8.86 -6.70 9.54
CA VAL A 61 9.32 -5.35 9.86
C VAL A 61 8.28 -4.34 9.38
N GLU A 62 7.61 -3.68 10.32
CA GLU A 62 6.64 -2.63 10.02
C GLU A 62 7.29 -1.25 10.11
N LYS A 63 7.35 -0.54 8.97
CA LYS A 63 7.92 0.81 8.86
C LYS A 63 7.28 1.62 7.73
N GLY A 64 7.68 2.89 7.61
CA GLY A 64 7.37 3.72 6.44
C GLY A 64 7.95 3.15 5.15
N GLY A 65 7.25 3.32 4.02
CA GLY A 65 7.68 2.72 2.74
C GLY A 65 9.11 3.12 2.34
N VAL A 66 9.50 4.38 2.59
CA VAL A 66 10.86 4.87 2.30
C VAL A 66 11.92 4.16 3.14
N ASP A 67 11.64 3.92 4.42
CA ASP A 67 12.57 3.22 5.33
C ASP A 67 12.72 1.75 4.93
N LEU A 68 11.62 1.12 4.50
CA LEU A 68 11.63 -0.25 3.98
C LEU A 68 12.44 -0.38 2.69
N GLU A 69 12.29 0.56 1.77
CA GLU A 69 13.09 0.62 0.54
C GLU A 69 14.59 0.79 0.86
N GLU A 70 14.93 1.62 1.85
CA GLU A 70 16.31 1.80 2.30
C GLU A 70 16.87 0.52 2.94
N MET A 71 16.08 -0.18 3.75
CA MET A 71 16.46 -1.46 4.33
C MET A 71 16.70 -2.53 3.26
N LEU A 72 15.84 -2.59 2.22
CA LEU A 72 16.04 -3.46 1.07
C LEU A 72 17.35 -3.16 0.34
N ALA A 73 17.61 -1.89 0.03
CA ALA A 73 18.84 -1.47 -0.64
C ALA A 73 20.11 -1.80 0.15
N LYS A 74 20.01 -1.89 1.49
CA LYS A 74 21.09 -2.31 2.39
C LYS A 74 21.15 -3.83 2.63
N GLY A 75 20.21 -4.61 2.07
CA GLY A 75 20.12 -6.05 2.26
C GLY A 75 19.54 -6.48 3.61
N GLY A 76 18.85 -5.58 4.32
CA GLY A 76 18.21 -5.85 5.61
C GLY A 76 16.88 -6.58 5.55
N LEU A 77 16.29 -6.67 4.37
CA LEU A 77 15.05 -7.38 4.08
C LEU A 77 15.24 -8.25 2.84
N ASP A 78 14.47 -9.31 2.74
CA ASP A 78 14.38 -10.14 1.54
C ASP A 78 13.40 -9.55 0.54
N MET A 79 12.28 -9.04 1.01
CA MET A 79 11.28 -8.33 0.23
C MET A 79 10.54 -7.30 1.08
N ALA A 80 9.89 -6.35 0.41
CA ALA A 80 8.98 -5.42 1.07
C ALA A 80 7.70 -5.20 0.25
N LEU A 81 6.60 -5.01 0.96
CA LEU A 81 5.31 -4.63 0.40
C LEU A 81 5.11 -3.14 0.63
N VAL A 82 5.11 -2.38 -0.44
CA VAL A 82 5.03 -0.91 -0.39
C VAL A 82 4.13 -0.37 -1.49
N SER A 83 3.66 0.86 -1.32
CA SER A 83 2.96 1.57 -2.39
C SER A 83 3.91 2.31 -3.31
N LEU A 84 3.52 2.50 -4.57
CA LEU A 84 4.26 3.32 -5.54
C LEU A 84 3.94 4.83 -5.36
N PRO A 85 4.79 5.74 -5.88
CA PRO A 85 6.10 5.48 -6.51
C PRO A 85 7.19 5.10 -5.51
N LEU A 86 8.24 4.41 -5.99
CA LEU A 86 9.42 4.10 -5.17
C LEU A 86 10.33 5.32 -5.07
N LYS A 87 10.99 5.48 -3.90
CA LYS A 87 12.12 6.40 -3.73
C LYS A 87 13.40 5.85 -4.39
N TYR A 88 13.55 4.53 -4.44
CA TYR A 88 14.67 3.82 -5.06
C TYR A 88 14.18 3.02 -6.28
N PRO A 89 14.00 3.67 -7.47
CA PRO A 89 13.44 3.03 -8.67
C PRO A 89 14.30 1.90 -9.25
N SER A 90 15.56 1.80 -8.83
CA SER A 90 16.48 0.72 -9.23
C SER A 90 16.21 -0.61 -8.54
N LEU A 91 15.41 -0.63 -7.47
CA LEU A 91 15.02 -1.87 -6.82
C LEU A 91 14.04 -2.64 -7.69
N PRO A 92 14.27 -3.95 -7.91
CA PRO A 92 13.33 -4.78 -8.64
C PRO A 92 11.97 -4.79 -7.96
N SER A 93 10.91 -4.55 -8.71
CA SER A 93 9.57 -4.48 -8.14
C SER A 93 8.53 -5.03 -9.11
N HIS A 94 7.43 -5.55 -8.54
CA HIS A 94 6.28 -6.00 -9.29
C HIS A 94 4.99 -5.48 -8.65
N VAL A 95 4.13 -4.85 -9.46
CA VAL A 95 2.80 -4.40 -9.02
C VAL A 95 1.89 -5.63 -8.92
N PHE A 96 1.28 -5.85 -7.77
CA PHE A 96 0.36 -6.96 -7.53
C PHE A 96 -1.07 -6.50 -7.23
N TYR A 97 -1.25 -5.20 -6.99
CA TYR A 97 -2.57 -4.62 -6.74
C TYR A 97 -2.63 -3.19 -7.27
N GLU A 98 -3.75 -2.83 -7.86
CA GLU A 98 -4.04 -1.50 -8.39
C GLU A 98 -5.46 -1.10 -8.02
N ASP A 99 -5.62 0.12 -7.54
CA ASP A 99 -6.82 0.60 -6.89
C ASP A 99 -7.14 2.04 -7.33
N PRO A 100 -8.38 2.38 -7.69
CA PRO A 100 -8.75 3.75 -7.98
C PRO A 100 -8.79 4.60 -6.71
N PHE A 101 -8.64 5.91 -6.89
CA PHE A 101 -9.03 6.87 -5.87
C PHE A 101 -10.51 7.21 -6.01
N LEU A 102 -11.16 7.38 -4.86
CA LEU A 102 -12.54 7.83 -4.75
C LEU A 102 -12.59 9.23 -4.14
N ILE A 103 -13.63 9.98 -4.51
CA ILE A 103 -14.04 11.19 -3.80
C ILE A 103 -14.93 10.71 -2.64
N ALA A 104 -14.50 10.95 -1.40
CA ALA A 104 -15.27 10.67 -0.19
C ALA A 104 -15.99 11.94 0.25
N VAL A 105 -17.29 11.97 0.09
CA VAL A 105 -18.15 13.12 0.36
C VAL A 105 -18.98 12.84 1.61
N PRO A 106 -19.02 13.74 2.62
CA PRO A 106 -19.93 13.60 3.75
C PRO A 106 -21.37 13.43 3.30
N LYS A 107 -22.15 12.56 3.94
CA LYS A 107 -23.52 12.23 3.53
C LYS A 107 -24.42 13.47 3.38
N ASP A 108 -24.33 14.40 4.32
CA ASP A 108 -25.17 15.60 4.36
C ASP A 108 -24.60 16.76 3.53
N HIS A 109 -23.54 16.51 2.76
CA HIS A 109 -22.94 17.55 1.94
C HIS A 109 -23.83 17.89 0.73
N PRO A 110 -24.06 19.19 0.41
CA PRO A 110 -24.94 19.63 -0.71
C PRO A 110 -24.60 19.01 -2.07
N MET A 111 -23.35 18.62 -2.28
CA MET A 111 -22.89 17.95 -3.51
C MET A 111 -23.69 16.66 -3.77
N ASN A 112 -24.07 15.92 -2.74
CA ASN A 112 -24.80 14.65 -2.91
C ASN A 112 -26.19 14.84 -3.53
N GLU A 113 -26.85 15.95 -3.24
CA GLU A 113 -28.15 16.27 -3.84
C GLU A 113 -28.02 16.59 -5.35
N VAL A 114 -26.93 17.26 -5.74
CA VAL A 114 -26.65 17.60 -7.14
C VAL A 114 -26.28 16.37 -7.96
N TRP A 115 -25.60 15.41 -7.38
CA TRP A 115 -25.00 14.26 -8.07
C TRP A 115 -25.59 12.91 -7.64
N LYS A 116 -26.78 12.89 -7.06
CA LYS A 116 -27.43 11.76 -6.40
C LYS A 116 -27.47 10.45 -7.23
N GLU A 117 -27.58 10.57 -8.56
CA GLU A 117 -27.71 9.41 -9.47
C GLU A 117 -26.38 9.07 -10.20
N LYS A 118 -25.28 9.68 -9.79
CA LYS A 118 -23.98 9.48 -10.45
C LYS A 118 -23.11 8.52 -9.64
N GLU A 119 -22.48 7.60 -10.32
CA GLU A 119 -21.45 6.73 -9.75
C GLU A 119 -20.03 7.35 -9.87
N ALA A 120 -19.86 8.23 -10.84
CA ALA A 120 -18.59 8.92 -11.10
C ALA A 120 -18.81 10.43 -11.29
N LEU A 121 -17.82 11.22 -10.83
CA LEU A 121 -17.83 12.68 -10.89
C LEU A 121 -16.54 13.19 -11.55
N PRO A 122 -16.61 14.26 -12.34
CA PRO A 122 -15.42 14.94 -12.82
C PRO A 122 -14.68 15.57 -11.64
N VAL A 123 -13.34 15.57 -11.67
CA VAL A 123 -12.53 16.16 -10.60
C VAL A 123 -12.86 17.66 -10.34
N THR A 124 -13.41 18.35 -11.35
CA THR A 124 -13.80 19.76 -11.29
C THR A 124 -14.89 20.06 -10.27
N VAL A 125 -15.64 19.06 -9.78
CA VAL A 125 -16.62 19.25 -8.69
C VAL A 125 -15.94 19.65 -7.38
N LEU A 126 -14.64 19.42 -7.25
CA LEU A 126 -13.84 19.78 -6.07
C LEU A 126 -13.34 21.25 -6.10
N LYS A 127 -13.64 22.03 -7.15
CA LYS A 127 -13.31 23.46 -7.19
C LYS A 127 -13.99 24.22 -6.06
N GLY A 128 -13.22 25.06 -5.37
CA GLY A 128 -13.69 25.85 -4.24
C GLY A 128 -14.02 25.04 -2.98
N GLN A 129 -13.87 23.71 -3.00
CA GLN A 129 -14.24 22.85 -1.90
C GLN A 129 -13.18 22.82 -0.79
N GLU A 130 -13.62 22.46 0.42
CA GLU A 130 -12.78 22.21 1.58
C GLU A 130 -12.34 20.77 1.61
N LEU A 131 -11.02 20.53 1.53
CA LEU A 131 -10.44 19.20 1.43
C LEU A 131 -9.70 18.80 2.72
N LEU A 132 -9.83 17.52 3.04
CA LEU A 132 -9.07 16.81 4.05
C LEU A 132 -8.09 15.88 3.35
N LEU A 133 -6.79 16.06 3.55
CA LEU A 133 -5.77 15.29 2.85
C LEU A 133 -4.72 14.73 3.81
N THR A 134 -4.01 13.70 3.39
CA THR A 134 -2.83 13.25 4.11
C THR A 134 -1.67 14.24 3.95
N ARG A 135 -0.68 14.22 4.86
CA ARG A 135 0.48 15.14 4.82
C ARG A 135 1.32 14.94 3.56
N ARG A 136 1.99 16.00 3.08
CA ARG A 136 2.69 16.11 1.79
C ARG A 136 3.70 15.01 1.49
N PHE A 137 4.37 14.42 2.47
CA PHE A 137 5.33 13.33 2.25
C PHE A 137 4.68 11.94 2.22
N LYS A 138 3.37 11.83 2.40
CA LYS A 138 2.65 10.56 2.21
C LYS A 138 2.42 10.30 0.73
N LYS A 139 2.60 9.06 0.31
CA LYS A 139 2.34 8.66 -1.09
C LYS A 139 0.88 8.86 -1.48
N THR A 140 -0.07 8.66 -0.56
CA THR A 140 -1.49 9.01 -0.78
C THR A 140 -1.70 10.48 -1.11
N ARG A 141 -0.91 11.39 -0.48
CA ARG A 141 -0.96 12.81 -0.80
C ARG A 141 -0.37 13.11 -2.19
N LEU A 142 0.74 12.49 -2.55
CA LEU A 142 1.36 12.67 -3.87
C LEU A 142 0.38 12.27 -4.98
N ILE A 143 -0.34 11.18 -4.80
CA ILE A 143 -1.36 10.73 -5.76
C ILE A 143 -2.56 11.70 -5.77
N ALA A 144 -3.06 12.10 -4.61
CA ALA A 144 -4.15 13.09 -4.54
C ALA A 144 -3.79 14.42 -5.24
N GLU A 145 -2.56 14.91 -5.09
CA GLU A 145 -2.09 16.11 -5.77
C GLU A 145 -2.04 15.95 -7.31
N GLN A 146 -1.67 14.78 -7.82
CA GLN A 146 -1.75 14.48 -9.25
C GLN A 146 -3.20 14.51 -9.76
N ILE A 147 -4.14 13.97 -8.97
CA ILE A 147 -5.57 14.01 -9.31
C ILE A 147 -6.10 15.45 -9.29
N LEU A 148 -5.66 16.26 -8.35
CA LEU A 148 -6.09 17.66 -8.17
C LEU A 148 -5.38 18.65 -9.10
N GLU A 149 -4.36 18.22 -9.83
CA GLU A 149 -3.57 19.11 -10.72
C GLU A 149 -4.45 19.92 -11.68
N PRO A 150 -5.50 19.38 -12.33
CA PRO A 150 -6.35 20.15 -13.23
C PRO A 150 -7.09 21.32 -12.56
N LEU A 151 -7.21 21.33 -11.24
CA LEU A 151 -7.86 22.41 -10.50
C LEU A 151 -6.96 23.62 -10.25
N LYS A 152 -5.65 23.51 -10.51
CA LYS A 152 -4.66 24.59 -10.37
C LYS A 152 -4.69 25.28 -8.98
N GLY A 153 -5.02 24.53 -7.94
CA GLY A 153 -5.09 25.02 -6.57
C GLY A 153 -6.41 25.70 -6.19
N ASP A 154 -7.42 25.64 -7.05
CA ASP A 154 -8.77 26.15 -6.74
C ASP A 154 -9.52 25.19 -5.80
N TYR A 155 -8.98 25.02 -4.59
CA TYR A 155 -9.54 24.28 -3.45
C TYR A 155 -8.83 24.70 -2.16
N ARG A 156 -9.43 24.42 -1.00
CA ARG A 156 -8.84 24.77 0.30
C ARG A 156 -8.57 23.52 1.12
N ILE A 157 -7.31 23.26 1.50
CA ILE A 157 -6.98 22.20 2.43
C ILE A 157 -7.16 22.73 3.84
N ILE A 158 -8.15 22.19 4.55
CA ILE A 158 -8.50 22.63 5.90
C ILE A 158 -7.90 21.76 7.01
N THR A 159 -7.56 20.51 6.67
CA THR A 159 -6.94 19.58 7.63
C THR A 159 -5.98 18.64 6.93
N GLU A 160 -4.84 18.39 7.57
CA GLU A 160 -3.86 17.40 7.14
C GLU A 160 -3.55 16.40 8.27
N SER A 161 -3.52 15.11 7.95
CA SER A 161 -3.17 14.04 8.88
C SER A 161 -2.13 13.08 8.33
N TYR A 162 -1.38 12.41 9.20
CA TYR A 162 -0.51 11.28 8.81
C TYR A 162 -1.30 10.04 8.43
N SER A 163 -2.49 9.87 9.02
CA SER A 163 -3.32 8.68 8.88
C SER A 163 -4.45 8.91 7.88
N ILE A 164 -4.52 8.07 6.86
CA ILE A 164 -5.65 8.07 5.92
C ILE A 164 -6.97 7.68 6.61
N GLU A 165 -6.93 6.81 7.60
CA GLU A 165 -8.09 6.46 8.42
C GLU A 165 -8.64 7.69 9.17
N THR A 166 -7.76 8.48 9.77
CA THR A 166 -8.18 9.74 10.43
C THR A 166 -8.86 10.67 9.43
N ILE A 167 -8.33 10.80 8.22
CA ILE A 167 -8.92 11.62 7.15
C ILE A 167 -10.33 11.11 6.79
N ILE A 168 -10.49 9.80 6.61
CA ILE A 168 -11.79 9.19 6.29
C ILE A 168 -12.81 9.44 7.43
N ARG A 169 -12.40 9.23 8.68
CA ARG A 169 -13.28 9.45 9.86
C ARG A 169 -13.67 10.91 10.02
N LEU A 170 -12.75 11.86 9.80
CA LEU A 170 -13.05 13.29 9.84
C LEU A 170 -14.02 13.69 8.72
N ALA A 171 -13.87 13.12 7.52
CA ALA A 171 -14.85 13.33 6.45
C ALA A 171 -16.24 12.79 6.85
N ALA A 172 -16.31 11.63 7.51
CA ALA A 172 -17.56 11.06 8.02
C ALA A 172 -18.23 11.92 9.10
N GLU A 173 -17.48 12.79 9.79
CA GLU A 173 -18.00 13.80 10.73
C GLU A 173 -18.29 15.16 10.06
N ASN A 174 -18.50 15.15 8.75
CA ASN A 174 -18.86 16.33 7.96
C ASN A 174 -17.85 17.50 8.00
N MET A 175 -16.55 17.18 8.18
CA MET A 175 -15.50 18.19 8.25
C MET A 175 -14.96 18.63 6.88
N GLY A 176 -15.32 17.95 5.80
CA GLY A 176 -14.87 18.27 4.43
C GLY A 176 -14.78 17.02 3.56
N ILE A 177 -14.42 17.23 2.28
CA ILE A 177 -14.31 16.17 1.28
C ILE A 177 -12.89 15.61 1.28
N SER A 178 -12.73 14.32 0.96
CA SER A 178 -11.40 13.72 0.82
C SER A 178 -11.24 12.92 -0.47
N LEU A 179 -9.98 12.69 -0.85
CA LEU A 179 -9.57 11.75 -1.88
C LEU A 179 -8.89 10.55 -1.23
N VAL A 180 -9.45 9.37 -1.41
CA VAL A 180 -9.01 8.16 -0.73
C VAL A 180 -8.93 6.96 -1.67
N PRO A 181 -7.92 6.07 -1.55
CA PRO A 181 -7.93 4.79 -2.26
C PRO A 181 -9.15 3.96 -1.89
N GLU A 182 -9.74 3.27 -2.85
CA GLU A 182 -10.95 2.46 -2.66
C GLU A 182 -10.77 1.39 -1.59
N ILE A 183 -9.59 0.77 -1.53
CA ILE A 183 -9.29 -0.25 -0.51
C ILE A 183 -9.39 0.29 0.92
N TYR A 184 -9.00 1.53 1.14
CA TYR A 184 -9.13 2.15 2.47
C TYR A 184 -10.56 2.61 2.75
N ALA A 185 -11.29 3.05 1.72
CA ALA A 185 -12.72 3.35 1.85
C ALA A 185 -13.51 2.13 2.32
N LYS A 186 -13.18 0.94 1.79
CA LYS A 186 -13.81 -0.34 2.18
C LYS A 186 -13.31 -0.86 3.53
N ALA A 187 -12.01 -0.72 3.82
CA ALA A 187 -11.41 -1.22 5.06
C ALA A 187 -11.83 -0.41 6.31
N TYR A 188 -12.14 0.87 6.13
CA TYR A 188 -12.56 1.76 7.23
C TYR A 188 -14.02 2.13 7.07
N ASP A 189 -14.87 1.13 7.28
CA ASP A 189 -16.31 1.31 7.24
C ASP A 189 -16.77 2.42 8.20
N CYS A 190 -17.42 3.43 7.63
CA CYS A 190 -18.06 4.53 8.37
C CYS A 190 -19.59 4.45 8.30
N GLY A 191 -20.14 3.31 7.91
CA GLY A 191 -21.57 3.15 7.66
C GLY A 191 -22.04 4.04 6.52
N ASP A 192 -23.21 4.60 6.65
CA ASP A 192 -23.82 5.48 5.65
C ASP A 192 -23.43 6.96 5.76
N ARG A 193 -22.38 7.28 6.55
CA ARG A 193 -21.94 8.67 6.79
C ARG A 193 -21.13 9.28 5.64
N LEU A 194 -20.66 8.47 4.70
CA LEU A 194 -19.93 8.90 3.52
C LEU A 194 -20.59 8.35 2.25
N GLN A 195 -20.66 9.19 1.24
CA GLN A 195 -20.90 8.78 -0.13
C GLN A 195 -19.59 8.77 -0.89
N TYR A 196 -19.32 7.69 -1.61
CA TYR A 196 -18.12 7.53 -2.40
C TYR A 196 -18.43 7.60 -3.89
N TYR A 197 -17.65 8.40 -4.61
CA TYR A 197 -17.78 8.54 -6.06
C TYR A 197 -16.46 8.19 -6.75
N ARG A 198 -16.52 7.49 -7.87
CA ARG A 198 -15.38 7.33 -8.77
C ARG A 198 -15.03 8.67 -9.40
N ILE A 199 -13.80 8.82 -9.89
CA ILE A 199 -13.36 10.02 -10.60
C ILE A 199 -13.39 9.73 -12.09
N GLU A 200 -14.16 10.53 -12.85
CA GLU A 200 -14.30 10.37 -14.30
C GLU A 200 -12.95 10.54 -15.01
N ASN A 201 -12.64 9.63 -15.93
CA ASN A 201 -11.45 9.68 -16.79
C ASN A 201 -10.13 9.88 -16.02
N CYS A 202 -10.04 9.35 -14.79
CA CYS A 202 -8.83 9.45 -13.97
C CYS A 202 -7.89 8.27 -14.24
N PRO A 203 -6.73 8.50 -14.90
CA PRO A 203 -5.75 7.45 -15.13
C PRO A 203 -4.87 7.18 -13.90
N VAL A 204 -4.99 8.01 -12.88
CA VAL A 204 -4.14 7.94 -11.68
C VAL A 204 -4.72 6.95 -10.70
N THR A 205 -3.93 5.97 -10.31
CA THR A 205 -4.33 4.87 -9.44
C THR A 205 -3.38 4.69 -8.28
N TRP A 206 -3.87 4.08 -7.21
CA TRP A 206 -3.09 3.63 -6.07
C TRP A 206 -2.51 2.25 -6.36
N LYS A 207 -1.20 2.10 -6.34
CA LYS A 207 -0.55 0.82 -6.68
C LYS A 207 0.24 0.28 -5.50
N TRP A 208 0.09 -1.02 -5.26
CA TRP A 208 0.90 -1.77 -4.32
C TRP A 208 1.86 -2.67 -5.08
N ALA A 209 3.10 -2.68 -4.62
CA ALA A 209 4.15 -3.48 -5.23
C ALA A 209 4.88 -4.31 -4.17
N VAL A 210 5.29 -5.50 -4.57
CA VAL A 210 6.35 -6.21 -3.90
C VAL A 210 7.69 -5.72 -4.48
N VAL A 211 8.62 -5.41 -3.60
CA VAL A 211 9.96 -4.93 -3.94
C VAL A 211 10.98 -5.91 -3.37
N PHE A 212 12.01 -6.21 -4.13
CA PHE A 212 13.01 -7.23 -3.80
C PHE A 212 14.38 -6.61 -3.55
N SER A 213 15.19 -7.26 -2.72
CA SER A 213 16.59 -6.86 -2.49
C SER A 213 17.52 -7.23 -3.65
N SER A 214 17.10 -8.16 -4.51
CA SER A 214 17.86 -8.67 -5.65
C SER A 214 16.92 -9.06 -6.81
N ASP A 215 17.50 -9.42 -7.96
CA ASP A 215 16.72 -9.88 -9.10
C ASP A 215 15.76 -11.03 -8.70
N PRO A 216 14.49 -11.01 -9.13
CA PRO A 216 13.51 -12.05 -8.82
C PRO A 216 13.95 -13.47 -9.20
N GLN A 217 14.85 -13.62 -10.18
CA GLN A 217 15.41 -14.92 -10.55
C GLN A 217 16.28 -15.52 -9.45
N ASN A 218 16.95 -14.67 -8.67
CA ASN A 218 17.88 -15.04 -7.59
C ASN A 218 17.22 -15.14 -6.21
N LEU A 219 15.90 -15.01 -6.14
CA LEU A 219 15.16 -15.16 -4.89
C LEU A 219 15.21 -16.60 -4.37
N THR A 220 15.26 -16.74 -3.05
CA THR A 220 15.10 -18.04 -2.40
C THR A 220 13.74 -18.65 -2.73
N ARG A 221 13.63 -19.96 -2.60
CA ARG A 221 12.35 -20.66 -2.87
C ARG A 221 11.20 -20.18 -1.98
N PRO A 222 11.38 -19.93 -0.65
CA PRO A 222 10.35 -19.33 0.18
C PRO A 222 9.93 -17.93 -0.30
N SER A 223 10.88 -17.08 -0.71
CA SER A 223 10.57 -15.75 -1.25
C SER A 223 9.75 -15.83 -2.54
N LYS A 224 10.11 -16.74 -3.46
CA LYS A 224 9.35 -17.00 -4.70
C LYS A 224 7.93 -17.47 -4.41
N GLU A 225 7.78 -18.33 -3.40
CA GLU A 225 6.46 -18.85 -3.04
C GLU A 225 5.58 -17.76 -2.40
N LEU A 226 6.13 -16.96 -1.49
CA LEU A 226 5.40 -15.85 -0.90
C LEU A 226 4.94 -14.85 -1.99
N TYR A 227 5.83 -14.56 -2.94
CA TYR A 227 5.48 -13.74 -4.09
C TYR A 227 4.33 -14.33 -4.93
N LYS A 228 4.34 -15.65 -5.18
CA LYS A 228 3.22 -16.33 -5.88
C LYS A 228 1.91 -16.21 -5.10
N ILE A 229 1.95 -16.38 -3.79
CA ILE A 229 0.77 -16.26 -2.95
C ILE A 229 0.20 -14.83 -3.05
N LEU A 230 1.07 -13.81 -2.96
CA LEU A 230 0.68 -12.40 -3.12
C LEU A 230 0.01 -12.13 -4.47
N SER A 231 0.54 -12.71 -5.56
CA SER A 231 0.00 -12.53 -6.92
C SER A 231 -1.36 -13.23 -7.13
N LEU A 232 -1.75 -14.15 -6.25
CA LEU A 232 -3.01 -14.91 -6.31
C LEU A 232 -4.07 -14.40 -5.32
N ILE A 233 -3.73 -13.41 -4.50
CA ILE A 233 -4.71 -12.84 -3.56
C ILE A 233 -5.68 -11.95 -4.33
N HIS A 234 -6.94 -12.33 -4.25
CA HIS A 234 -8.03 -11.45 -4.61
C HIS A 234 -8.38 -10.63 -3.37
N PHE A 235 -8.11 -9.34 -3.42
CA PHE A 235 -8.55 -8.45 -2.36
C PHE A 235 -10.07 -8.47 -2.32
N PRO A 236 -10.69 -8.54 -1.13
CA PRO A 236 -12.14 -8.39 -1.05
C PRO A 236 -12.48 -6.98 -1.56
N VAL A 237 -13.01 -6.95 -2.75
CA VAL A 237 -13.53 -5.74 -3.41
C VAL A 237 -14.92 -5.47 -2.88
#